data_d36b2df49f8ece3f9e63b174f5f46c1d
#
_entry.id   d36b2df49f8ece3f9e63b174f5f46c1d
#
_cell.length_a   1.000
_cell.length_b   1.000
_cell.length_c   1.000
_cell.angle_alpha   90.00
_cell.angle_beta   90.00
_cell.angle_gamma   90.00
#
_symmetry.space_group_name_H-M   'P 1'
#
loop_
_entity.id
_entity.type
_entity.pdbx_description
1 polymer ?
#
loop_
_entity_poly.entity_id
_entity_poly.type
_entity_poly.pdbx_seq_one_letter_code
_entity_poly.pdbx_strand_id
1 'polypeptide(L)'
;MTVPDVPDTHPTTEDDATTDPTTDDATTDENGGSASALSAVPAAGSGRSRFAGGTVKFFHGPMDCGKSTLALQLHYNHSRQGRFGMLLTKLDRSGPARISSRIGISRTAVEVSDEQDIGELVRATWARGRRVDYLIVDEAQFFSSDQIDQLAVLADDVQVDVYAFGIATDFRGRLFPGSARLFELADEVSPLQVEVLCWCGRIGRFNGRVVGGKIVREGATVVVADTQAALANVESVRYQVLCRVHHRSGILGPDRVVPPPR
;
A
#
# COMPACT_ATOMS: atom_id res chain seq x y z
N MET A 1 3.27 -28.64 -37.52
CA MET A 1 2.43 -29.36 -36.56
C MET A 1 1.45 -28.36 -36.01
N THR A 2 0.23 -28.50 -36.46
CA THR A 2 -0.92 -27.61 -36.34
C THR A 2 -1.57 -27.71 -34.95
N VAL A 3 -1.89 -26.59 -34.37
CA VAL A 3 -2.67 -26.46 -33.12
C VAL A 3 -4.15 -26.51 -33.48
N PRO A 4 -5.01 -27.26 -32.79
CA PRO A 4 -6.44 -27.23 -33.04
C PRO A 4 -7.16 -26.14 -32.26
N ASP A 5 -8.09 -25.50 -32.93
CA ASP A 5 -9.10 -24.55 -32.59
C ASP A 5 -10.15 -25.15 -31.62
N VAL A 6 -10.62 -24.41 -30.66
CA VAL A 6 -11.74 -24.77 -29.80
C VAL A 6 -12.80 -23.64 -29.86
N PRO A 7 -14.05 -23.94 -30.19
CA PRO A 7 -15.07 -22.94 -30.47
C PRO A 7 -15.78 -22.43 -29.21
N ASP A 8 -16.09 -21.13 -29.24
CA ASP A 8 -17.03 -20.42 -28.38
C ASP A 8 -18.45 -20.98 -28.46
N THR A 9 -19.06 -21.20 -27.33
CA THR A 9 -20.52 -21.36 -27.23
C THR A 9 -21.12 -20.46 -26.19
N HIS A 10 -21.81 -19.44 -26.69
CA HIS A 10 -22.80 -18.67 -25.91
C HIS A 10 -24.13 -19.44 -25.86
N PRO A 11 -24.91 -19.33 -24.80
CA PRO A 11 -26.35 -19.52 -24.87
C PRO A 11 -27.08 -18.18 -24.72
N THR A 12 -27.82 -17.86 -25.76
CA THR A 12 -28.97 -16.95 -25.78
C THR A 12 -30.17 -17.62 -25.11
N THR A 13 -30.90 -16.87 -24.30
CA THR A 13 -32.34 -17.18 -24.05
C THR A 13 -33.16 -15.90 -24.14
N GLU A 14 -34.19 -16.07 -24.98
CA GLU A 14 -35.20 -15.12 -25.41
C GLU A 14 -36.29 -14.87 -24.35
N ASP A 15 -36.89 -13.71 -24.52
CA ASP A 15 -38.19 -13.16 -24.19
C ASP A 15 -39.28 -14.06 -23.56
N ASP A 16 -40.00 -13.49 -22.62
CA ASP A 16 -41.48 -13.53 -22.74
C ASP A 16 -42.12 -12.31 -22.07
N ALA A 17 -42.99 -11.66 -22.85
CA ALA A 17 -43.82 -10.53 -22.51
C ALA A 17 -45.25 -11.01 -22.22
N THR A 18 -45.91 -10.47 -21.20
CA THR A 18 -47.39 -10.43 -21.20
C THR A 18 -47.92 -9.31 -20.33
N THR A 19 -48.45 -8.30 -20.98
CA THR A 19 -49.76 -7.56 -20.95
C THR A 19 -50.43 -7.21 -19.61
N ASP A 20 -50.70 -5.92 -19.51
CA ASP A 20 -51.74 -5.14 -18.85
C ASP A 20 -53.18 -5.69 -19.13
N PRO A 21 -54.29 -5.34 -18.45
CA PRO A 21 -54.79 -3.98 -18.30
C PRO A 21 -55.77 -3.64 -17.12
N THR A 22 -55.97 -2.29 -16.92
CA THR A 22 -57.24 -1.55 -16.57
C THR A 22 -57.88 -1.79 -15.20
N THR A 23 -58.46 -0.86 -14.48
CA THR A 23 -59.29 0.35 -14.75
C THR A 23 -59.60 1.09 -13.43
N ASP A 24 -59.72 2.42 -13.55
CA ASP A 24 -60.62 3.38 -12.89
C ASP A 24 -61.13 3.18 -11.44
N ASP A 25 -60.98 4.17 -10.59
CA ASP A 25 -62.13 5.01 -10.20
C ASP A 25 -61.71 6.30 -9.46
N ALA A 26 -62.41 7.39 -9.80
CA ALA A 26 -62.27 8.72 -9.23
C ALA A 26 -63.20 8.91 -8.04
N THR A 27 -62.69 9.56 -6.98
CA THR A 27 -63.57 10.38 -6.13
C THR A 27 -62.81 11.57 -5.57
N THR A 28 -63.29 12.73 -5.95
CA THR A 28 -63.02 14.04 -5.38
C THR A 28 -63.52 14.16 -3.95
N ASP A 29 -62.73 14.77 -3.06
CA ASP A 29 -63.25 15.58 -1.98
C ASP A 29 -62.30 16.75 -1.67
N GLU A 30 -62.81 17.92 -1.87
CA GLU A 30 -62.29 19.22 -1.47
C GLU A 30 -62.45 19.38 0.05
N ASN A 31 -61.37 19.73 0.75
CA ASN A 31 -61.51 20.58 1.92
C ASN A 31 -60.27 21.41 2.19
N GLY A 32 -60.47 22.72 2.20
CA GLY A 32 -59.41 23.70 2.38
C GLY A 32 -58.86 23.74 3.79
N GLY A 33 -57.57 23.90 3.89
CA GLY A 33 -56.85 24.12 5.14
C GLY A 33 -55.52 24.78 4.88
N SER A 34 -55.49 26.04 5.22
CA SER A 34 -54.38 26.98 5.41
C SER A 34 -52.97 26.41 5.26
N ALA A 35 -52.28 26.85 4.22
CA ALA A 35 -50.87 26.63 3.99
C ALA A 35 -50.00 27.35 5.02
N SER A 36 -49.36 26.57 5.89
CA SER A 36 -48.18 27.01 6.63
C SER A 36 -46.99 26.79 5.72
N ALA A 37 -46.29 27.86 5.36
CA ALA A 37 -45.06 27.83 4.59
C ALA A 37 -43.97 27.16 5.42
N LEU A 38 -43.79 25.85 5.26
CA LEU A 38 -42.60 25.16 5.68
C LEU A 38 -41.51 25.48 4.65
N SER A 39 -40.61 26.35 5.08
CA SER A 39 -39.36 26.68 4.42
C SER A 39 -38.68 25.40 3.93
N ALA A 40 -38.49 25.29 2.62
CA ALA A 40 -37.72 24.23 2.02
C ALA A 40 -36.28 24.32 2.57
N VAL A 41 -35.93 23.37 3.40
CA VAL A 41 -34.52 23.12 3.76
C VAL A 41 -33.79 22.77 2.48
N PRO A 42 -32.81 23.56 2.03
CA PRO A 42 -32.04 23.17 0.86
C PRO A 42 -31.38 21.83 1.17
N ALA A 43 -31.59 20.85 0.27
CA ALA A 43 -30.84 19.61 0.31
C ALA A 43 -29.36 19.94 0.46
N ALA A 44 -28.75 19.46 1.52
CA ALA A 44 -27.35 19.57 1.73
C ALA A 44 -26.63 18.90 0.55
N GLY A 45 -26.30 19.71 -0.44
CA GLY A 45 -25.31 19.31 -1.44
C GLY A 45 -24.10 18.82 -0.68
N SER A 46 -23.57 17.67 -1.03
CA SER A 46 -22.34 17.11 -0.51
C SER A 46 -21.19 18.06 -0.85
N GLY A 47 -21.14 19.19 -0.13
CA GLY A 47 -20.03 20.11 -0.15
C GLY A 47 -18.85 19.37 0.47
N ARG A 48 -17.98 18.80 -0.35
CA ARG A 48 -16.63 18.47 0.11
C ARG A 48 -16.10 19.73 0.77
N SER A 49 -15.77 19.62 2.05
CA SER A 49 -15.13 20.70 2.80
C SER A 49 -13.99 21.26 1.96
N ARG A 50 -13.88 22.58 1.84
CA ARG A 50 -12.76 23.26 1.16
C ARG A 50 -11.41 22.95 1.80
N PHE A 51 -11.40 22.21 2.90
CA PHE A 51 -10.24 21.74 3.66
C PHE A 51 -10.03 20.22 3.60
N ALA A 52 -10.77 19.49 2.74
CA ALA A 52 -10.53 18.08 2.54
C ALA A 52 -9.32 17.90 1.60
N GLY A 53 -8.11 17.97 2.14
CA GLY A 53 -6.88 17.51 1.51
C GLY A 53 -6.93 16.00 1.26
N GLY A 54 -5.90 15.44 0.63
CA GLY A 54 -5.61 14.02 0.68
C GLY A 54 -5.17 13.61 2.10
N THR A 55 -4.89 12.33 2.29
CA THR A 55 -4.42 11.81 3.58
C THR A 55 -3.09 11.09 3.42
N VAL A 56 -2.22 11.21 4.41
CA VAL A 56 -0.99 10.42 4.51
C VAL A 56 -1.21 9.30 5.51
N LYS A 57 -1.12 8.03 5.05
CA LYS A 57 -1.26 6.86 5.91
C LYS A 57 0.01 6.04 5.90
N PHE A 58 0.52 5.73 7.09
CA PHE A 58 1.72 4.92 7.25
C PHE A 58 1.39 3.55 7.83
N PHE A 59 1.59 2.51 7.01
CA PHE A 59 1.46 1.11 7.39
C PHE A 59 2.85 0.52 7.64
N HIS A 60 3.09 0.09 8.88
CA HIS A 60 4.42 -0.39 9.25
C HIS A 60 4.38 -1.77 9.91
N GLY A 61 5.49 -2.48 9.81
CA GLY A 61 5.66 -3.79 10.46
C GLY A 61 7.00 -4.40 10.11
N PRO A 62 7.39 -5.48 10.78
CA PRO A 62 8.65 -6.17 10.50
C PRO A 62 8.66 -6.76 9.08
N MET A 63 9.77 -7.35 8.69
CA MET A 63 9.81 -8.18 7.48
C MET A 63 8.73 -9.28 7.57
N ASP A 64 8.22 -9.70 6.43
CA ASP A 64 7.25 -10.79 6.29
C ASP A 64 5.84 -10.53 6.82
N CYS A 65 5.51 -9.32 7.27
CA CYS A 65 4.17 -8.98 7.75
C CYS A 65 3.15 -8.61 6.66
N GLY A 66 3.45 -8.84 5.36
CA GLY A 66 2.49 -8.65 4.27
C GLY A 66 2.34 -7.22 3.77
N LYS A 67 3.30 -6.30 4.01
CA LYS A 67 3.25 -4.90 3.54
C LYS A 67 2.93 -4.77 2.05
N SER A 68 3.76 -5.37 1.20
CA SER A 68 3.59 -5.28 -0.26
C SER A 68 2.30 -5.98 -0.74
N THR A 69 1.81 -6.99 -0.01
CA THR A 69 0.51 -7.62 -0.30
C THR A 69 -0.64 -6.64 -0.08
N LEU A 70 -0.66 -5.93 1.06
CA LEU A 70 -1.68 -4.93 1.35
C LEU A 70 -1.56 -3.74 0.39
N ALA A 71 -0.34 -3.29 0.07
CA ALA A 71 -0.09 -2.23 -0.90
C ALA A 71 -0.72 -2.54 -2.26
N LEU A 72 -0.49 -3.75 -2.78
CA LEU A 72 -1.06 -4.20 -4.05
C LEU A 72 -2.58 -4.41 -3.98
N GLN A 73 -3.12 -4.84 -2.84
CA GLN A 73 -4.56 -4.97 -2.63
C GLN A 73 -5.24 -3.59 -2.62
N LEU A 74 -4.67 -2.59 -1.94
CA LEU A 74 -5.19 -1.22 -1.97
C LEU A 74 -5.14 -0.64 -3.38
N HIS A 75 -4.02 -0.82 -4.10
CA HIS A 75 -3.92 -0.40 -5.49
C HIS A 75 -5.02 -1.03 -6.36
N TYR A 76 -5.24 -2.32 -6.23
CA TYR A 76 -6.31 -3.02 -6.95
C TYR A 76 -7.69 -2.44 -6.63
N ASN A 77 -8.00 -2.23 -5.35
CA ASN A 77 -9.31 -1.72 -4.93
C ASN A 77 -9.58 -0.30 -5.45
N HIS A 78 -8.59 0.59 -5.35
CA HIS A 78 -8.71 1.96 -5.85
C HIS A 78 -8.84 2.02 -7.38
N SER A 79 -8.05 1.23 -8.11
CA SER A 79 -8.14 1.18 -9.57
C SER A 79 -9.48 0.64 -10.06
N ARG A 80 -10.09 -0.31 -9.34
CA ARG A 80 -11.46 -0.79 -9.62
C ARG A 80 -12.52 0.30 -9.47
N GLN A 81 -12.26 1.34 -8.69
CA GLN A 81 -13.12 2.51 -8.53
C GLN A 81 -12.83 3.62 -9.55
N GLY A 82 -12.01 3.35 -10.56
CA GLY A 82 -11.63 4.32 -11.59
C GLY A 82 -10.61 5.35 -11.14
N ARG A 83 -10.03 5.21 -9.93
CA ARG A 83 -8.95 6.07 -9.44
C ARG A 83 -7.62 5.66 -10.08
N PHE A 84 -6.83 6.65 -10.48
CA PHE A 84 -5.49 6.40 -11.01
C PHE A 84 -4.42 6.65 -9.94
N GLY A 85 -3.59 5.63 -9.67
CA GLY A 85 -2.50 5.72 -8.70
C GLY A 85 -1.14 5.43 -9.31
N MET A 86 -0.10 6.03 -8.73
CA MET A 86 1.28 5.68 -8.99
C MET A 86 1.84 4.81 -7.88
N LEU A 87 2.61 3.81 -8.25
CA LEU A 87 3.34 2.95 -7.34
C LEU A 87 4.80 3.41 -7.34
N LEU A 88 5.32 3.75 -6.17
CA LEU A 88 6.69 4.20 -5.95
C LEU A 88 7.42 3.18 -5.09
N THR A 89 8.67 2.92 -5.39
CA THR A 89 9.56 2.08 -4.57
C THR A 89 10.98 2.65 -4.57
N LYS A 90 11.79 2.24 -3.62
CA LYS A 90 13.19 2.63 -3.54
C LYS A 90 14.05 1.40 -3.26
N LEU A 91 15.25 1.35 -3.84
CA LEU A 91 16.18 0.24 -3.72
C LEU A 91 15.64 -1.09 -4.27
N ASP A 92 14.98 -1.06 -5.43
CA ASP A 92 14.64 -2.29 -6.14
C ASP A 92 15.93 -2.97 -6.68
N ARG A 93 16.04 -4.27 -6.46
CA ARG A 93 17.32 -4.98 -6.39
C ARG A 93 17.88 -5.48 -7.72
N SER A 94 17.16 -5.37 -8.82
CA SER A 94 17.66 -5.64 -10.19
C SER A 94 16.52 -5.78 -11.20
N GLY A 95 16.48 -4.91 -12.19
CA GLY A 95 15.51 -4.97 -13.27
C GLY A 95 14.50 -3.82 -13.22
N PRO A 96 13.41 -3.85 -13.97
CA PRO A 96 12.37 -2.84 -13.90
C PRO A 96 11.72 -2.83 -12.52
N ALA A 97 11.66 -1.65 -11.90
CA ALA A 97 11.12 -1.46 -10.55
C ALA A 97 9.72 -2.07 -10.40
N ARG A 98 9.53 -2.88 -9.39
CA ARG A 98 8.27 -3.60 -9.14
C ARG A 98 7.99 -3.66 -7.64
N ILE A 99 6.72 -3.54 -7.29
CA ILE A 99 6.24 -3.98 -5.99
C ILE A 99 5.78 -5.43 -6.13
N SER A 100 6.39 -6.31 -5.36
CA SER A 100 6.11 -7.76 -5.42
C SER A 100 5.74 -8.30 -4.06
N SER A 101 4.71 -9.12 -4.00
CA SER A 101 4.32 -9.84 -2.80
C SER A 101 4.84 -11.28 -2.82
N ARG A 102 5.06 -11.87 -1.66
CA ARG A 102 5.48 -13.28 -1.53
C ARG A 102 4.43 -14.29 -2.00
N ILE A 103 3.19 -13.85 -2.16
CA ILE A 103 2.10 -14.68 -2.73
C ILE A 103 2.03 -14.60 -4.26
N GLY A 104 3.06 -14.05 -4.91
CA GLY A 104 3.20 -14.08 -6.37
C GLY A 104 2.53 -12.93 -7.13
N ILE A 105 1.91 -11.97 -6.45
CA ILE A 105 1.32 -10.79 -7.10
C ILE A 105 2.40 -9.72 -7.25
N SER A 106 2.46 -9.09 -8.42
CA SER A 106 3.39 -7.97 -8.65
C SER A 106 2.82 -6.92 -9.59
N ARG A 107 3.32 -5.68 -9.48
CA ARG A 107 2.98 -4.55 -10.36
C ARG A 107 4.23 -3.72 -10.63
N THR A 108 4.31 -3.15 -11.83
CA THR A 108 5.35 -2.19 -12.18
C THR A 108 5.23 -0.96 -11.29
N ALA A 109 6.34 -0.47 -10.80
CA ALA A 109 6.46 0.72 -9.98
C ALA A 109 7.44 1.71 -10.62
N VAL A 110 7.51 2.91 -10.09
CA VAL A 110 8.55 3.88 -10.40
C VAL A 110 9.60 3.80 -9.31
N GLU A 111 10.85 3.56 -9.70
CA GLU A 111 11.96 3.63 -8.76
C GLU A 111 12.29 5.10 -8.50
N VAL A 112 12.40 5.45 -7.22
CA VAL A 112 12.69 6.81 -6.79
C VAL A 112 14.14 6.88 -6.32
N SER A 113 14.99 7.67 -7.02
CA SER A 113 16.36 7.92 -6.59
C SER A 113 16.42 8.91 -5.40
N ASP A 114 17.61 9.08 -4.84
CA ASP A 114 17.82 10.02 -3.71
C ASP A 114 17.56 11.48 -4.14
N GLU A 115 17.85 11.83 -5.38
CA GLU A 115 17.71 13.18 -5.93
C GLU A 115 16.34 13.42 -6.57
N GLN A 116 15.49 12.40 -6.67
CA GLN A 116 14.21 12.50 -7.36
C GLN A 116 13.21 13.34 -6.58
N ASP A 117 12.68 14.38 -7.21
CA ASP A 117 11.53 15.15 -6.72
C ASP A 117 10.23 14.38 -7.04
N ILE A 118 9.48 14.00 -6.00
CA ILE A 118 8.22 13.24 -6.15
C ILE A 118 7.12 14.14 -6.71
N GLY A 119 7.11 15.41 -6.33
CA GLY A 119 6.17 16.40 -6.88
C GLY A 119 6.33 16.57 -8.39
N GLU A 120 7.56 16.56 -8.90
CA GLU A 120 7.81 16.58 -10.34
C GLU A 120 7.32 15.32 -11.05
N LEU A 121 7.49 14.14 -10.47
CA LEU A 121 6.95 12.91 -11.03
C LEU A 121 5.42 12.98 -11.19
N VAL A 122 4.74 13.49 -10.18
CA VAL A 122 3.28 13.66 -10.21
C VAL A 122 2.88 14.70 -11.25
N ARG A 123 3.52 15.89 -11.26
CA ARG A 123 3.27 16.94 -12.24
C ARG A 123 3.51 16.48 -13.69
N ALA A 124 4.58 15.72 -13.94
CA ALA A 124 4.87 15.16 -15.26
C ALA A 124 3.78 14.16 -15.71
N THR A 125 3.19 13.43 -14.79
CA THR A 125 2.08 12.52 -15.09
C THR A 125 0.81 13.29 -15.41
N TRP A 126 0.51 14.37 -14.70
CA TRP A 126 -0.63 15.25 -15.02
C TRP A 126 -0.48 15.95 -16.37
N ALA A 127 0.72 16.40 -16.70
CA ALA A 127 1.01 17.01 -18.01
C ALA A 127 0.72 16.06 -19.19
N ARG A 128 0.72 14.75 -18.94
CA ARG A 128 0.32 13.71 -19.91
C ARG A 128 -1.20 13.44 -19.91
N GLY A 129 -1.99 14.27 -19.23
CA GLY A 129 -3.44 14.15 -19.16
C GLY A 129 -3.97 13.10 -18.18
N ARG A 130 -3.14 12.60 -17.24
CA ARG A 130 -3.55 11.60 -16.25
C ARG A 130 -3.45 12.17 -14.84
N ARG A 131 -4.59 12.47 -14.22
CA ARG A 131 -4.63 12.87 -12.82
C ARG A 131 -4.21 11.71 -11.92
N VAL A 132 -3.28 11.95 -11.02
CA VAL A 132 -2.88 11.02 -9.95
C VAL A 132 -3.81 11.27 -8.76
N ASP A 133 -4.57 10.27 -8.35
CA ASP A 133 -5.50 10.35 -7.21
C ASP A 133 -4.88 9.80 -5.93
N TYR A 134 -3.90 8.90 -6.05
CA TYR A 134 -3.18 8.34 -4.90
C TYR A 134 -1.78 7.85 -5.25
N LEU A 135 -0.93 7.77 -4.24
CA LEU A 135 0.40 7.16 -4.28
C LEU A 135 0.45 5.94 -3.37
N ILE A 136 1.03 4.85 -3.86
CA ILE A 136 1.46 3.72 -3.05
C ILE A 136 2.98 3.80 -2.97
N VAL A 137 3.52 3.95 -1.78
CA VAL A 137 4.97 4.07 -1.54
C VAL A 137 5.43 2.82 -0.78
N ASP A 138 6.08 1.90 -1.47
CA ASP A 138 6.66 0.70 -0.82
C ASP A 138 8.13 0.96 -0.44
N GLU A 139 8.61 0.23 0.55
CA GLU A 139 9.93 0.43 1.17
C GLU A 139 10.17 1.89 1.63
N ALA A 140 9.10 2.52 2.14
CA ALA A 140 9.06 3.94 2.50
C ALA A 140 10.14 4.36 3.51
N GLN A 141 10.71 3.44 4.28
CA GLN A 141 11.80 3.71 5.21
C GLN A 141 13.07 4.22 4.53
N PHE A 142 13.25 3.92 3.24
CA PHE A 142 14.44 4.33 2.49
C PHE A 142 14.31 5.70 1.83
N PHE A 143 13.12 6.30 1.87
CA PHE A 143 12.92 7.67 1.41
C PHE A 143 13.59 8.65 2.37
N SER A 144 14.11 9.77 1.84
CA SER A 144 14.63 10.84 2.68
C SER A 144 13.50 11.57 3.41
N SER A 145 13.82 12.30 4.47
CA SER A 145 12.84 13.15 5.16
C SER A 145 12.21 14.16 4.21
N ASP A 146 13.01 14.76 3.33
CA ASP A 146 12.52 15.74 2.34
C ASP A 146 11.55 15.11 1.33
N GLN A 147 11.81 13.87 0.92
CA GLN A 147 10.87 13.12 0.06
C GLN A 147 9.57 12.80 0.78
N ILE A 148 9.61 12.51 2.08
CA ILE A 148 8.39 12.33 2.87
C ILE A 148 7.63 13.66 3.04
N ASP A 149 8.34 14.79 3.21
CA ASP A 149 7.71 16.12 3.22
C ASP A 149 7.02 16.43 1.88
N GLN A 150 7.61 16.08 0.75
CA GLN A 150 6.98 16.21 -0.56
C GLN A 150 5.69 15.39 -0.70
N LEU A 151 5.64 14.19 -0.09
CA LEU A 151 4.41 13.39 -0.06
C LEU A 151 3.30 14.08 0.75
N ALA A 152 3.64 14.70 1.89
CA ALA A 152 2.68 15.45 2.70
C ALA A 152 2.16 16.67 1.94
N VAL A 153 3.04 17.45 1.28
CA VAL A 153 2.63 18.57 0.40
C VAL A 153 1.68 18.13 -0.71
N LEU A 154 1.92 16.97 -1.33
CA LEU A 154 1.02 16.42 -2.35
C LEU A 154 -0.35 16.04 -1.77
N ALA A 155 -0.40 15.57 -0.53
CA ALA A 155 -1.67 15.33 0.14
C ALA A 155 -2.41 16.63 0.45
N ASP A 156 -1.74 17.59 1.07
CA ASP A 156 -2.34 18.83 1.55
C ASP A 156 -2.79 19.75 0.41
N ASP A 157 -1.92 20.01 -0.56
CA ASP A 157 -2.14 21.06 -1.56
C ASP A 157 -2.93 20.57 -2.78
N VAL A 158 -2.76 19.29 -3.16
CA VAL A 158 -3.31 18.79 -4.43
C VAL A 158 -4.21 17.56 -4.28
N GLN A 159 -4.51 17.18 -3.04
CA GLN A 159 -5.48 16.14 -2.70
C GLN A 159 -5.13 14.75 -3.24
N VAL A 160 -3.86 14.39 -3.17
CA VAL A 160 -3.36 13.04 -3.49
C VAL A 160 -3.30 12.21 -2.22
N ASP A 161 -4.04 11.11 -2.13
CA ASP A 161 -3.92 10.21 -0.99
C ASP A 161 -2.59 9.46 -1.03
N VAL A 162 -1.89 9.38 0.10
CA VAL A 162 -0.60 8.69 0.22
C VAL A 162 -0.72 7.50 1.15
N TYR A 163 -0.37 6.32 0.63
CA TYR A 163 -0.30 5.07 1.36
C TYR A 163 1.14 4.60 1.40
N ALA A 164 1.85 4.89 2.49
CA ALA A 164 3.24 4.51 2.70
C ALA A 164 3.35 3.18 3.44
N PHE A 165 4.20 2.29 2.97
CA PHE A 165 4.47 0.97 3.53
C PHE A 165 5.96 0.84 3.83
N GLY A 166 6.29 0.44 5.05
CA GLY A 166 7.69 0.35 5.43
C GLY A 166 7.96 -0.42 6.72
N ILE A 167 9.23 -0.63 7.01
CA ILE A 167 9.70 -1.10 8.32
C ILE A 167 10.03 0.11 9.20
N ALA A 168 9.69 0.04 10.48
CA ALA A 168 9.93 1.18 11.37
C ALA A 168 11.41 1.35 11.71
N THR A 169 12.11 0.25 12.07
CA THR A 169 13.46 0.31 12.61
C THR A 169 14.45 -0.53 11.82
N ASP A 170 15.69 -0.08 11.79
CA ASP A 170 16.82 -0.81 11.27
C ASP A 170 17.15 -2.05 12.14
N PHE A 171 18.18 -2.80 11.75
CA PHE A 171 18.62 -3.99 12.46
C PHE A 171 19.18 -3.70 13.88
N ARG A 172 19.49 -2.43 14.18
CA ARG A 172 19.91 -1.97 15.51
C ARG A 172 18.74 -1.60 16.41
N GLY A 173 17.53 -1.52 15.82
CA GLY A 173 16.32 -1.07 16.51
C GLY A 173 16.15 0.46 16.55
N ARG A 174 16.82 1.20 15.66
CA ARG A 174 16.68 2.65 15.48
C ARG A 174 15.77 2.94 14.30
N LEU A 175 14.96 3.99 14.41
CA LEU A 175 14.11 4.40 13.31
C LEU A 175 14.94 4.73 12.07
N PHE A 176 14.43 4.33 10.90
CA PHE A 176 14.92 4.85 9.63
C PHE A 176 14.48 6.32 9.47
N PRO A 177 15.26 7.17 8.75
CA PRO A 177 14.89 8.56 8.55
C PRO A 177 13.50 8.74 7.95
N GLY A 178 13.17 8.03 6.87
CA GLY A 178 11.85 8.11 6.24
C GLY A 178 10.73 7.63 7.17
N SER A 179 10.96 6.55 7.94
CA SER A 179 9.96 6.09 8.91
C SER A 179 9.78 7.07 10.08
N ALA A 180 10.87 7.67 10.57
CA ALA A 180 10.78 8.70 11.61
C ALA A 180 9.92 9.88 11.13
N ARG A 181 10.17 10.35 9.91
CA ARG A 181 9.40 11.45 9.34
C ARG A 181 7.93 11.09 9.08
N LEU A 182 7.65 9.86 8.65
CA LEU A 182 6.27 9.37 8.53
C LEU A 182 5.54 9.29 9.87
N PHE A 183 6.23 8.90 10.96
CA PHE A 183 5.64 8.93 12.32
C PHE A 183 5.30 10.35 12.78
N GLU A 184 6.02 11.36 12.30
CA GLU A 184 5.79 12.76 12.62
C GLU A 184 4.64 13.39 11.83
N LEU A 185 4.45 12.99 10.55
CA LEU A 185 3.57 13.68 9.61
C LEU A 185 2.29 12.93 9.25
N ALA A 186 2.26 11.60 9.38
CA ALA A 186 1.12 10.84 8.88
C ALA A 186 -0.15 11.11 9.69
N ASP A 187 -1.28 11.31 8.99
CA ASP A 187 -2.61 11.43 9.59
C ASP A 187 -3.04 10.14 10.29
N GLU A 188 -2.59 9.00 9.75
CA GLU A 188 -2.87 7.69 10.32
C GLU A 188 -1.61 6.82 10.32
N VAL A 189 -1.28 6.27 11.48
CA VAL A 189 -0.17 5.33 11.64
C VAL A 189 -0.73 3.99 12.12
N SER A 190 -0.63 2.97 11.27
CA SER A 190 -1.22 1.67 11.52
C SER A 190 -0.17 0.55 11.48
N PRO A 191 0.04 -0.17 12.58
CA PRO A 191 0.80 -1.41 12.53
C PRO A 191 0.02 -2.46 11.74
N LEU A 192 0.71 -3.21 10.89
CA LEU A 192 0.06 -4.30 10.17
C LEU A 192 -0.38 -5.41 11.11
N GLN A 193 -1.60 -5.88 10.91
CA GLN A 193 -2.29 -6.86 11.77
C GLN A 193 -1.74 -8.28 11.63
N VAL A 194 -0.98 -8.58 10.54
CA VAL A 194 -0.40 -9.91 10.35
C VAL A 194 0.72 -10.12 11.35
N GLU A 195 0.51 -11.03 12.28
CA GLU A 195 1.49 -11.36 13.30
C GLU A 195 2.66 -12.13 12.71
N VAL A 196 3.84 -11.55 12.79
CA VAL A 196 5.10 -12.27 12.57
C VAL A 196 5.66 -12.64 13.93
N LEU A 197 5.84 -13.93 14.17
CA LEU A 197 6.28 -14.40 15.47
C LEU A 197 7.79 -14.59 15.52
N CYS A 198 8.37 -14.18 16.63
CA CYS A 198 9.69 -14.61 17.05
C CYS A 198 9.69 -16.15 17.25
N TRP A 199 10.85 -16.76 17.13
CA TRP A 199 11.00 -18.20 17.33
C TRP A 199 10.46 -18.72 18.69
N CYS A 200 10.37 -17.84 19.70
CA CYS A 200 9.82 -18.18 21.02
C CYS A 200 8.30 -18.02 21.13
N GLY A 201 7.60 -17.75 20.02
CA GLY A 201 6.15 -17.56 19.99
C GLY A 201 5.65 -16.16 20.36
N ARG A 202 6.52 -15.23 20.80
CA ARG A 202 6.13 -13.84 21.05
C ARG A 202 6.09 -13.05 19.76
N ILE A 203 5.31 -11.97 19.72
CA ILE A 203 5.26 -11.04 18.58
C ILE A 203 6.67 -10.53 18.28
N GLY A 204 7.10 -10.72 17.03
CA GLY A 204 8.34 -10.21 16.47
C GLY A 204 8.16 -8.78 15.97
N ARG A 205 9.06 -7.90 16.37
CA ARG A 205 9.02 -6.47 16.01
C ARG A 205 10.31 -5.96 15.40
N PHE A 206 11.40 -6.69 15.57
CA PHE A 206 12.73 -6.27 15.18
C PHE A 206 13.30 -7.20 14.11
N ASN A 207 13.92 -6.62 13.10
CA ASN A 207 14.60 -7.36 12.04
C ASN A 207 16.10 -7.46 12.43
N GLY A 208 16.47 -8.52 13.14
CA GLY A 208 17.88 -8.77 13.52
C GLY A 208 18.67 -9.21 12.30
N ARG A 209 19.75 -8.49 11.98
CA ARG A 209 20.72 -8.89 10.96
C ARG A 209 21.65 -9.97 11.52
N VAL A 210 21.80 -11.05 10.79
CA VAL A 210 22.60 -12.21 11.19
C VAL A 210 23.71 -12.44 10.17
N VAL A 211 24.95 -12.52 10.65
CA VAL A 211 26.14 -12.85 9.87
C VAL A 211 26.91 -13.92 10.64
N GLY A 212 27.32 -15.00 9.98
CA GLY A 212 28.06 -16.09 10.64
C GLY A 212 27.32 -16.69 11.85
N GLY A 213 25.98 -16.74 11.80
CA GLY A 213 25.17 -17.26 12.92
C GLY A 213 25.05 -16.35 14.14
N LYS A 214 25.51 -15.09 14.07
CA LYS A 214 25.45 -14.13 15.17
C LYS A 214 24.70 -12.87 14.75
N ILE A 215 23.97 -12.25 15.70
CA ILE A 215 23.39 -10.92 15.50
C ILE A 215 24.51 -9.88 15.42
N VAL A 216 24.49 -9.07 14.36
CA VAL A 216 25.39 -7.92 14.21
C VAL A 216 24.66 -6.63 14.59
N ARG A 217 25.43 -5.69 15.16
CA ARG A 217 24.94 -4.38 15.65
C ARG A 217 25.59 -3.21 14.96
N GLU A 218 26.59 -3.48 14.13
CA GLU A 218 27.41 -2.49 13.44
C GLU A 218 27.34 -2.72 11.93
N GLY A 219 27.75 -1.72 11.16
CA GLY A 219 27.77 -1.76 9.71
C GLY A 219 26.74 -0.85 9.05
N ALA A 220 26.76 -0.81 7.72
CA ALA A 220 25.83 0.00 6.92
C ALA A 220 24.37 -0.42 7.17
N THR A 221 23.47 0.56 7.20
CA THR A 221 22.03 0.32 7.47
C THR A 221 21.40 -0.50 6.36
N VAL A 222 21.80 -0.26 5.11
CA VAL A 222 21.38 -1.00 3.93
C VAL A 222 22.55 -1.86 3.46
N VAL A 223 22.34 -3.16 3.37
CA VAL A 223 23.25 -4.07 2.67
C VAL A 223 22.47 -4.59 1.47
N VAL A 224 22.88 -4.17 0.28
CA VAL A 224 22.38 -4.74 -0.97
C VAL A 224 22.95 -6.16 -1.07
N ALA A 225 22.15 -7.14 -0.69
CA ALA A 225 22.59 -8.54 -0.56
C ALA A 225 22.77 -9.27 -1.91
N ASP A 226 22.47 -8.63 -3.05
CA ASP A 226 22.29 -9.30 -4.33
C ASP A 226 23.14 -8.79 -5.51
N THR A 227 24.29 -8.21 -5.27
CA THR A 227 25.26 -8.13 -6.37
C THR A 227 26.06 -9.42 -6.42
N GLN A 228 26.07 -10.12 -7.56
CA GLN A 228 26.83 -11.38 -7.77
C GLN A 228 28.32 -11.24 -7.39
N ALA A 229 28.87 -10.03 -7.36
CA ALA A 229 30.21 -9.74 -6.89
C ALA A 229 30.37 -9.82 -5.35
N ALA A 230 29.26 -9.66 -4.60
CA ALA A 230 29.27 -9.80 -3.13
C ALA A 230 29.15 -11.26 -2.68
N LEU A 231 28.71 -12.17 -3.55
CA LEU A 231 28.50 -13.59 -3.23
C LEU A 231 29.80 -14.40 -3.11
N ALA A 232 30.93 -13.88 -3.58
CA ALA A 232 32.19 -14.62 -3.55
C ALA A 232 32.94 -14.55 -2.20
N ASN A 233 32.61 -13.63 -1.27
CA ASN A 233 33.33 -13.41 -0.02
C ASN A 233 32.49 -12.93 1.17
N VAL A 234 31.14 -12.99 1.13
CA VAL A 234 30.30 -12.56 2.26
C VAL A 234 29.66 -13.78 2.89
N GLU A 235 30.02 -14.07 4.14
CA GLU A 235 29.19 -14.89 5.02
C GLU A 235 27.72 -14.47 4.82
N SER A 236 26.84 -15.42 4.51
CA SER A 236 25.45 -15.16 4.11
C SER A 236 24.74 -14.22 5.10
N VAL A 237 24.49 -12.98 4.67
CA VAL A 237 23.71 -12.03 5.46
C VAL A 237 22.26 -12.47 5.41
N ARG A 238 21.65 -12.71 6.55
CA ARG A 238 20.22 -13.00 6.66
C ARG A 238 19.57 -12.13 7.73
N TYR A 239 18.25 -12.02 7.67
CA TYR A 239 17.47 -11.34 8.69
C TYR A 239 16.54 -12.32 9.41
N GLN A 240 16.40 -12.13 10.72
CA GLN A 240 15.47 -12.90 11.53
C GLN A 240 14.57 -11.94 12.31
N VAL A 241 13.24 -12.15 12.21
CA VAL A 241 12.29 -11.36 12.98
C VAL A 241 12.29 -11.83 14.43
N LEU A 242 12.54 -10.91 15.35
CA LEU A 242 12.74 -11.19 16.77
C LEU A 242 11.84 -10.33 17.65
N CYS A 243 11.46 -10.86 18.80
CA CYS A 243 10.88 -10.05 19.87
C CYS A 243 11.96 -9.18 20.52
N ARG A 244 11.57 -8.17 21.29
CA ARG A 244 12.49 -7.24 21.95
C ARG A 244 13.53 -7.94 22.83
N VAL A 245 13.14 -8.99 23.54
CA VAL A 245 14.06 -9.73 24.43
C VAL A 245 15.17 -10.40 23.62
N HIS A 246 14.80 -11.18 22.58
CA HIS A 246 15.76 -11.91 21.77
C HIS A 246 16.58 -11.00 20.86
N HIS A 247 15.96 -9.93 20.34
CA HIS A 247 16.75 -8.92 19.63
C HIS A 247 17.83 -8.32 20.55
N ARG A 248 17.49 -7.91 21.77
CA ARG A 248 18.44 -7.30 22.72
C ARG A 248 19.53 -8.28 23.17
N SER A 249 19.16 -9.52 23.53
CA SER A 249 20.11 -10.53 24.03
C SER A 249 20.97 -11.15 22.94
N GLY A 250 20.60 -10.99 21.65
CA GLY A 250 21.30 -11.63 20.53
C GLY A 250 21.04 -13.13 20.38
N ILE A 251 20.05 -13.67 21.11
CA ILE A 251 19.72 -15.09 21.05
C ILE A 251 18.84 -15.35 19.82
N LEU A 252 19.42 -16.13 18.89
CA LEU A 252 18.76 -16.54 17.65
C LEU A 252 17.99 -17.85 17.85
N GLY A 253 16.91 -18.01 17.10
CA GLY A 253 16.22 -19.28 16.98
C GLY A 253 16.90 -20.20 15.97
N PRO A 254 16.47 -21.47 15.92
CA PRO A 254 16.92 -22.40 14.90
C PRO A 254 16.60 -21.85 13.51
N ASP A 255 17.42 -22.20 12.52
CA ASP A 255 17.14 -21.87 11.14
C ASP A 255 15.83 -22.55 10.71
N ARG A 256 14.81 -21.76 10.44
CA ARG A 256 13.58 -22.29 9.85
C ARG A 256 13.85 -22.58 8.39
N VAL A 257 14.03 -23.82 8.05
CA VAL A 257 13.87 -24.29 6.68
C VAL A 257 12.37 -24.13 6.38
N VAL A 258 12.02 -23.10 5.61
CA VAL A 258 10.65 -22.97 5.09
C VAL A 258 10.47 -24.11 4.07
N PRO A 259 9.61 -25.09 4.32
CA PRO A 259 9.34 -26.10 3.31
C PRO A 259 8.79 -25.40 2.06
N PRO A 260 9.10 -25.90 0.85
CA PRO A 260 8.53 -25.36 -0.37
C PRO A 260 7.00 -25.41 -0.29
N PRO A 261 6.28 -24.44 -0.85
CA PRO A 261 4.83 -24.47 -0.90
C PRO A 261 4.38 -25.76 -1.62
N ARG A 262 3.41 -26.45 -1.02
CA ARG A 262 2.78 -27.63 -1.61
C ARG A 262 1.93 -27.27 -2.82
#